data_0970dbafc2aa83f3424a46b506dea894
#
_entry.id   0970dbafc2aa83f3424a46b506dea894
#
_cell.length_a   1.000
_cell.length_b   1.000
_cell.length_c   1.000
_cell.angle_alpha   90.00
_cell.angle_beta   90.00
_cell.angle_gamma   90.00
#
_symmetry.space_group_name_H-M   'P 1'
#
loop_
_entity.id
_entity.type
_entity.pdbx_description
1 polymer ?
#
loop_
_entity_poly.entity_id
_entity_poly.type
_entity_poly.pdbx_seq_one_letter_code
_entity_poly.pdbx_strand_id
1 'polypeptide(L)'
;MYPEIDAFSDYIRIEKNYSLKTVEEYHRDLWQLSDFLTGTGMPESFTGYYELDCIILNGEPDIKTITISDLRDFFDYCYQRGLKKSTIERKIASIKSFFLYLYRLNIIEANPARRLTFPRRETRLPKFLYLKEYESLVNFPVADIFDARDKAIISLFFSTGCRISELQSASMTDLDIKSARLKVTGKGSSERIVFLTEEACSCMIHYIKLLEEQKLKTNDAIFLNRSGDRISIRGMYAIIIRRGRDAGLSHKLTPHTLRHSFATELLNRGADIRAVQEMLGHSSLSTTQIYTHTTKSRLKKIYNECHPHAQEKKH
;
A
#
# COMPACT_ATOMS: atom_id res chain seq x y z
N MET A 1 18.44 10.21 -24.36
CA MET A 1 17.60 10.21 -23.12
C MET A 1 17.24 8.80 -22.65
N TYR A 2 16.93 7.86 -23.52
CA TYR A 2 16.55 6.50 -23.16
C TYR A 2 17.63 5.72 -22.38
N PRO A 3 18.91 5.71 -22.79
CA PRO A 3 19.95 5.02 -22.04
C PRO A 3 20.11 5.53 -20.60
N GLU A 4 19.93 6.84 -20.41
CA GLU A 4 20.02 7.45 -19.08
C GLU A 4 18.81 7.12 -18.20
N ILE A 5 17.63 6.89 -18.81
CA ILE A 5 16.44 6.42 -18.09
C ILE A 5 16.65 4.99 -17.59
N ASP A 6 17.22 4.12 -18.41
CA ASP A 6 17.52 2.74 -18.04
C ASP A 6 18.58 2.69 -16.93
N ALA A 7 19.68 3.45 -17.09
CA ALA A 7 20.72 3.58 -16.06
C ALA A 7 20.17 4.14 -14.74
N PHE A 8 19.28 5.12 -14.80
CA PHE A 8 18.59 5.64 -13.62
C PHE A 8 17.68 4.60 -12.97
N SER A 9 16.97 3.81 -13.77
CA SER A 9 16.11 2.73 -13.27
C SER A 9 16.91 1.68 -12.50
N ASP A 10 18.08 1.31 -13.01
CA ASP A 10 19.01 0.42 -12.32
C ASP A 10 19.58 1.06 -11.04
N TYR A 11 19.96 2.32 -11.09
CA TYR A 11 20.42 3.07 -9.92
C TYR A 11 19.39 3.08 -8.78
N ILE A 12 18.12 3.42 -9.07
CA ILE A 12 17.09 3.45 -8.02
C ILE A 12 16.70 2.07 -7.53
N ARG A 13 16.84 1.04 -8.37
CA ARG A 13 16.62 -0.36 -7.99
C ARG A 13 17.73 -0.85 -7.07
N ILE A 14 18.99 -0.72 -7.47
CA ILE A 14 20.15 -1.33 -6.81
C ILE A 14 20.62 -0.49 -5.63
N GLU A 15 20.89 0.79 -5.85
CA GLU A 15 21.49 1.65 -4.81
C GLU A 15 20.45 2.26 -3.87
N LYS A 16 19.26 2.61 -4.37
CA LYS A 16 18.18 3.20 -3.55
C LYS A 16 17.20 2.16 -3.01
N ASN A 17 17.33 0.90 -3.43
CA ASN A 17 16.48 -0.21 -2.99
C ASN A 17 14.97 0.09 -3.14
N TYR A 18 14.60 0.72 -4.26
CA TYR A 18 13.20 0.99 -4.57
C TYR A 18 12.50 -0.32 -4.95
N SER A 19 11.18 -0.42 -4.68
CA SER A 19 10.41 -1.59 -5.11
C SER A 19 10.33 -1.64 -6.64
N LEU A 20 10.27 -2.84 -7.21
CA LEU A 20 10.13 -3.03 -8.67
C LEU A 20 8.98 -2.18 -9.22
N LYS A 21 7.84 -2.18 -8.56
CA LYS A 21 6.70 -1.34 -8.96
C LYS A 21 7.03 0.15 -9.00
N THR A 22 7.80 0.67 -8.04
CA THR A 22 8.21 2.09 -8.04
C THR A 22 9.16 2.38 -9.19
N VAL A 23 10.09 1.44 -9.48
CA VAL A 23 11.02 1.55 -10.60
C VAL A 23 10.24 1.60 -11.93
N GLU A 24 9.30 0.66 -12.14
CA GLU A 24 8.45 0.60 -13.33
C GLU A 24 7.61 1.88 -13.52
N GLU A 25 7.04 2.41 -12.43
CA GLU A 25 6.26 3.64 -12.50
C GLU A 25 7.13 4.87 -12.83
N TYR A 26 8.33 4.96 -12.24
CA TYR A 26 9.28 6.04 -12.54
C TYR A 26 9.80 5.94 -13.96
N HIS A 27 10.18 4.75 -14.40
CA HIS A 27 10.59 4.48 -15.77
C HIS A 27 9.50 4.92 -16.77
N ARG A 28 8.26 4.51 -16.55
CA ARG A 28 7.11 4.91 -17.39
C ARG A 28 6.90 6.43 -17.42
N ASP A 29 7.06 7.11 -16.28
CA ASP A 29 6.92 8.56 -16.21
C ASP A 29 7.95 9.29 -17.04
N LEU A 30 9.19 8.80 -17.02
CA LEU A 30 10.31 9.39 -17.78
C LEU A 30 10.20 9.09 -19.27
N TRP A 31 9.73 7.92 -19.66
CA TRP A 31 9.42 7.62 -21.05
C TRP A 31 8.33 8.54 -21.58
N GLN A 32 7.27 8.76 -20.83
CA GLN A 32 6.21 9.70 -21.22
C GLN A 32 6.71 11.14 -21.37
N LEU A 33 7.67 11.56 -20.55
CA LEU A 33 8.34 12.84 -20.73
C LEU A 33 9.15 12.85 -22.04
N SER A 34 9.91 11.79 -22.31
CA SER A 34 10.69 11.67 -23.54
C SER A 34 9.78 11.73 -24.79
N ASP A 35 8.69 10.98 -24.80
CA ASP A 35 7.72 10.98 -25.91
C ASP A 35 7.09 12.36 -26.13
N PHE A 36 6.78 13.08 -25.05
CA PHE A 36 6.26 14.44 -25.14
C PHE A 36 7.30 15.38 -25.77
N LEU A 37 8.56 15.30 -25.36
CA LEU A 37 9.64 16.16 -25.84
C LEU A 37 10.01 15.89 -27.32
N THR A 38 9.80 14.68 -27.81
CA THR A 38 10.02 14.32 -29.22
C THR A 38 8.83 14.66 -30.12
N GLY A 39 7.70 15.13 -29.55
CA GLY A 39 6.51 15.43 -30.30
C GLY A 39 5.74 14.19 -30.80
N THR A 40 6.14 12.98 -30.38
CA THR A 40 5.46 11.74 -30.76
C THR A 40 4.08 11.59 -30.09
N GLY A 41 3.80 12.41 -29.08
CA GLY A 41 2.55 12.42 -28.33
C GLY A 41 2.32 11.12 -27.52
N MET A 42 1.65 11.22 -26.37
CA MET A 42 1.20 10.00 -25.69
C MET A 42 0.10 9.33 -26.49
N PRO A 43 0.17 8.01 -26.80
CA PRO A 43 -0.92 7.29 -27.42
C PRO A 43 -2.22 7.44 -26.61
N GLU A 44 -3.37 7.52 -27.29
CA GLU A 44 -4.68 7.72 -26.63
C GLU A 44 -5.08 6.61 -25.64
N SER A 45 -4.50 5.42 -25.77
CA SER A 45 -4.78 4.25 -24.92
C SER A 45 -3.53 3.72 -24.27
N PHE A 46 -3.10 4.34 -23.15
CA PHE A 46 -1.94 3.88 -22.40
C PHE A 46 -2.32 2.96 -21.25
N THR A 47 -2.60 1.68 -21.54
CA THR A 47 -2.92 0.64 -20.54
C THR A 47 -1.99 -0.58 -20.58
N GLY A 48 -0.88 -0.55 -21.32
CA GLY A 48 -0.03 -1.72 -21.53
C GLY A 48 1.47 -1.44 -21.31
N TYR A 49 2.20 -2.49 -21.00
CA TYR A 49 3.65 -2.56 -21.11
C TYR A 49 4.06 -2.24 -22.55
N TYR A 50 5.08 -1.39 -22.73
CA TYR A 50 5.71 -1.26 -24.04
C TYR A 50 6.37 -2.59 -24.39
N GLU A 51 5.98 -3.20 -25.50
CA GLU A 51 6.86 -4.08 -26.23
C GLU A 51 7.97 -3.20 -26.83
N LEU A 52 9.22 -3.56 -26.54
CA LEU A 52 10.45 -2.80 -26.80
C LEU A 52 10.73 -2.50 -28.30
N ASP A 53 9.88 -2.91 -29.23
CA ASP A 53 10.17 -2.91 -30.66
C ASP A 53 9.49 -1.80 -31.48
N CYS A 54 8.76 -0.88 -30.87
CA CYS A 54 8.09 0.18 -31.61
C CYS A 54 8.58 1.57 -31.24
N ILE A 55 9.14 2.26 -32.22
CA ILE A 55 9.24 3.70 -32.40
C ILE A 55 10.54 4.36 -31.96
N ILE A 56 11.57 4.16 -32.78
CA ILE A 56 12.60 5.17 -33.04
C ILE A 56 12.18 5.89 -34.34
N LEU A 57 11.33 6.90 -34.25
CA LEU A 57 10.93 7.65 -35.45
C LEU A 57 11.27 9.13 -35.45
N ASN A 58 11.58 9.77 -34.34
CA ASN A 58 11.90 11.21 -34.29
C ASN A 58 13.01 11.56 -33.30
N GLY A 59 14.17 10.94 -33.35
CA GLY A 59 15.35 11.34 -32.57
C GLY A 59 15.15 11.35 -31.05
N GLU A 60 16.20 11.03 -30.31
CA GLU A 60 16.16 11.15 -28.85
C GLU A 60 16.26 12.64 -28.44
N PRO A 61 15.48 13.12 -27.42
CA PRO A 61 15.67 14.46 -26.93
C PRO A 61 17.05 14.58 -26.26
N ASP A 62 17.77 15.64 -26.59
CA ASP A 62 19.04 15.92 -25.93
C ASP A 62 18.78 16.38 -24.50
N ILE A 63 19.16 15.54 -23.56
CA ILE A 63 19.00 15.77 -22.13
C ILE A 63 19.61 17.10 -21.65
N LYS A 64 20.68 17.58 -22.32
CA LYS A 64 21.39 18.81 -21.96
C LYS A 64 20.63 20.08 -22.35
N THR A 65 19.70 19.98 -23.29
CA THR A 65 18.93 21.13 -23.78
C THR A 65 17.58 21.30 -23.06
N ILE A 66 17.15 20.30 -22.26
CA ILE A 66 15.88 20.34 -21.57
C ILE A 66 15.84 21.47 -20.53
N THR A 67 14.87 22.35 -20.64
CA THR A 67 14.67 23.50 -19.77
C THR A 67 13.52 23.27 -18.77
N ILE A 68 13.43 24.19 -17.80
CA ILE A 68 12.26 24.18 -16.87
C ILE A 68 10.95 24.51 -17.62
N SER A 69 11.01 25.26 -18.74
CA SER A 69 9.82 25.53 -19.56
C SER A 69 9.27 24.22 -20.14
N ASP A 70 10.12 23.41 -20.76
CA ASP A 70 9.72 22.12 -21.37
C ASP A 70 9.07 21.19 -20.34
N LEU A 71 9.61 21.19 -19.12
CA LEU A 71 9.03 20.41 -18.03
C LEU A 71 7.65 20.95 -17.59
N ARG A 72 7.45 22.27 -17.60
CA ARG A 72 6.15 22.88 -17.29
C ARG A 72 5.14 22.58 -18.39
N ASP A 73 5.52 22.69 -19.64
CA ASP A 73 4.66 22.38 -20.80
C ASP A 73 4.21 20.90 -20.76
N PHE A 74 5.10 19.98 -20.36
CA PHE A 74 4.73 18.60 -20.10
C PHE A 74 3.68 18.46 -18.99
N PHE A 75 3.80 19.20 -17.89
CA PHE A 75 2.80 19.13 -16.83
C PHE A 75 1.48 19.78 -17.23
N ASP A 76 1.52 20.89 -17.98
CA ASP A 76 0.31 21.51 -18.52
C ASP A 76 -0.42 20.56 -19.47
N TYR A 77 0.31 19.85 -20.32
CA TYR A 77 -0.22 18.76 -21.14
C TYR A 77 -0.87 17.65 -20.29
N CYS A 78 -0.21 17.22 -19.21
CA CYS A 78 -0.76 16.23 -18.29
C CYS A 78 -2.08 16.70 -17.63
N TYR A 79 -2.18 17.99 -17.26
CA TYR A 79 -3.39 18.62 -16.72
C TYR A 79 -4.51 18.65 -17.76
N GLN A 80 -4.23 19.08 -18.98
CA GLN A 80 -5.21 19.12 -20.07
C GLN A 80 -5.79 17.75 -20.40
N ARG A 81 -4.99 16.69 -20.26
CA ARG A 81 -5.43 15.29 -20.38
C ARG A 81 -6.20 14.77 -19.17
N GLY A 82 -6.46 15.56 -18.17
CA GLY A 82 -7.26 15.21 -16.99
C GLY A 82 -6.57 14.21 -16.06
N LEU A 83 -5.23 14.12 -16.04
CA LEU A 83 -4.53 13.23 -15.13
C LEU A 83 -4.80 13.62 -13.68
N LYS A 84 -5.00 12.61 -12.82
CA LYS A 84 -5.21 12.83 -11.38
C LYS A 84 -4.01 13.55 -10.76
N LYS A 85 -4.28 14.46 -9.84
CA LYS A 85 -3.26 15.23 -9.11
C LYS A 85 -2.17 14.34 -8.49
N SER A 86 -2.55 13.18 -7.92
CA SER A 86 -1.60 12.22 -7.37
C SER A 86 -0.65 11.60 -8.43
N THR A 87 -1.15 11.41 -9.65
CA THR A 87 -0.32 10.95 -10.79
C THR A 87 0.67 12.03 -11.18
N ILE A 88 0.25 13.30 -11.24
CA ILE A 88 1.12 14.44 -11.54
C ILE A 88 2.18 14.61 -10.43
N GLU A 89 1.80 14.50 -9.15
CA GLU A 89 2.75 14.53 -8.04
C GLU A 89 3.82 13.43 -8.16
N ARG A 90 3.43 12.20 -8.55
CA ARG A 90 4.40 11.12 -8.79
C ARG A 90 5.34 11.43 -9.95
N LYS A 91 4.80 11.94 -11.06
CA LYS A 91 5.61 12.37 -12.23
C LYS A 91 6.62 13.49 -11.88
N ILE A 92 6.21 14.44 -11.07
CA ILE A 92 7.14 15.48 -10.57
C ILE A 92 8.24 14.83 -9.73
N ALA A 93 7.91 13.88 -8.87
CA ALA A 93 8.90 13.19 -8.04
C ALA A 93 9.90 12.38 -8.86
N SER A 94 9.43 11.61 -9.86
CA SER A 94 10.29 10.82 -10.74
C SER A 94 11.22 11.72 -11.57
N ILE A 95 10.71 12.79 -12.17
CA ILE A 95 11.46 13.75 -12.98
C ILE A 95 12.50 14.48 -12.11
N LYS A 96 12.13 14.95 -10.92
CA LYS A 96 13.09 15.58 -9.99
C LYS A 96 14.20 14.62 -9.58
N SER A 97 13.87 13.37 -9.31
CA SER A 97 14.84 12.34 -8.94
C SER A 97 15.81 12.04 -10.08
N PHE A 98 15.29 11.94 -11.30
CA PHE A 98 16.07 11.68 -12.51
C PHE A 98 17.05 12.83 -12.82
N PHE A 99 16.57 14.07 -12.88
CA PHE A 99 17.46 15.21 -13.15
C PHE A 99 18.46 15.47 -12.02
N LEU A 100 18.14 15.11 -10.79
CA LEU A 100 19.09 15.14 -9.68
C LEU A 100 20.19 14.06 -9.86
N TYR A 101 19.84 12.87 -10.33
CA TYR A 101 20.78 11.81 -10.66
C TYR A 101 21.74 12.25 -11.77
N LEU A 102 21.23 12.78 -12.87
CA LEU A 102 22.03 13.27 -13.99
C LEU A 102 22.99 14.40 -13.58
N TYR A 103 22.50 15.32 -12.74
CA TYR A 103 23.31 16.41 -12.21
C TYR A 103 24.47 15.91 -11.33
N ARG A 104 24.20 14.91 -10.48
CA ARG A 104 25.23 14.29 -9.62
C ARG A 104 26.31 13.54 -10.40
N LEU A 105 25.98 13.01 -11.54
CA LEU A 105 26.92 12.35 -12.45
C LEU A 105 27.61 13.32 -13.40
N ASN A 106 27.37 14.63 -13.26
CA ASN A 106 27.90 15.68 -14.16
C ASN A 106 27.53 15.46 -15.64
N ILE A 107 26.40 14.76 -15.93
CA ILE A 107 25.88 14.59 -17.29
C ILE A 107 25.25 15.89 -17.77
N ILE A 108 24.64 16.65 -16.86
CA ILE A 108 24.09 18.00 -17.09
C ILE A 108 24.75 19.01 -16.15
N GLU A 109 24.96 20.25 -16.65
CA GLU A 109 25.58 21.34 -15.89
C GLU A 109 24.61 21.98 -14.88
N ALA A 110 23.32 22.00 -15.18
CA ALA A 110 22.29 22.56 -14.34
C ALA A 110 21.07 21.62 -14.26
N ASN A 111 20.41 21.55 -13.10
CA ASN A 111 19.23 20.73 -12.91
C ASN A 111 17.94 21.53 -13.21
N PRO A 112 17.28 21.33 -14.38
CA PRO A 112 16.09 22.09 -14.76
C PRO A 112 14.89 21.78 -13.84
N ALA A 113 14.84 20.59 -13.23
CA ALA A 113 13.74 20.19 -12.35
C ALA A 113 13.87 20.74 -10.91
N ARG A 114 14.96 21.44 -10.56
CA ARG A 114 15.19 21.94 -9.19
C ARG A 114 14.07 22.83 -8.68
N ARG A 115 13.52 23.70 -9.54
CA ARG A 115 12.48 24.68 -9.22
C ARG A 115 11.04 24.16 -9.45
N LEU A 116 10.86 22.92 -9.87
CA LEU A 116 9.51 22.35 -9.96
C LEU A 116 8.89 22.27 -8.56
N THR A 117 7.68 22.74 -8.44
CA THR A 117 6.90 22.71 -7.20
C THR A 117 5.79 21.68 -7.30
N PHE A 118 5.49 21.02 -6.17
CA PHE A 118 4.32 20.14 -6.11
C PHE A 118 3.03 20.98 -6.06
N PRO A 119 1.93 20.52 -6.71
CA PRO A 119 0.64 21.16 -6.57
C PRO A 119 0.25 21.22 -5.10
N ARG A 120 -0.31 22.33 -4.63
CA ARG A 120 -0.80 22.42 -3.25
C ARG A 120 -1.74 21.27 -2.96
N ARG A 121 -1.40 20.48 -1.95
CA ARG A 121 -2.30 19.42 -1.47
C ARG A 121 -3.48 20.07 -0.78
N GLU A 122 -4.67 19.75 -1.23
CA GLU A 122 -5.85 19.96 -0.39
C GLU A 122 -5.69 19.07 0.84
N THR A 123 -5.69 19.66 2.02
CA THR A 123 -5.72 18.94 3.29
C THR A 123 -7.12 18.31 3.41
N ARG A 124 -7.30 17.15 2.80
CA ARG A 124 -8.48 16.34 3.09
C ARG A 124 -8.29 15.78 4.49
N LEU A 125 -9.24 16.07 5.37
CA LEU A 125 -9.26 15.42 6.68
C LEU A 125 -9.19 13.90 6.47
N PRO A 126 -8.28 13.21 7.16
CA PRO A 126 -8.15 11.77 7.04
C PRO A 126 -9.50 11.13 7.40
N LYS A 127 -10.01 10.30 6.51
CA LYS A 127 -11.22 9.53 6.79
C LYS A 127 -10.83 8.33 7.65
N PHE A 128 -11.45 8.19 8.79
CA PHE A 128 -11.35 7.03 9.66
C PHE A 128 -12.75 6.53 10.01
N LEU A 129 -12.86 5.28 10.40
CA LEU A 129 -14.10 4.66 10.87
C LEU A 129 -14.23 4.88 12.36
N TYR A 130 -15.39 5.32 12.79
CA TYR A 130 -15.78 5.26 14.18
C TYR A 130 -16.12 3.83 14.59
N LEU A 131 -16.04 3.52 15.89
CA LEU A 131 -16.32 2.19 16.41
C LEU A 131 -17.72 1.68 15.99
N LYS A 132 -18.74 2.53 16.06
CA LYS A 132 -20.10 2.20 15.59
C LYS A 132 -20.18 1.85 14.10
N GLU A 133 -19.37 2.53 13.27
CA GLU A 133 -19.31 2.23 11.85
C GLU A 133 -18.61 0.88 11.59
N TYR A 134 -17.58 0.55 12.39
CA TYR A 134 -16.96 -0.77 12.35
C TYR A 134 -17.94 -1.87 12.78
N GLU A 135 -18.68 -1.67 13.88
CA GLU A 135 -19.71 -2.62 14.34
C GLU A 135 -20.74 -2.86 13.25
N SER A 136 -21.23 -1.83 12.57
CA SER A 136 -22.14 -1.96 11.42
C SER A 136 -21.51 -2.73 10.26
N LEU A 137 -20.21 -2.57 10.04
CA LEU A 137 -19.47 -3.22 8.96
C LEU A 137 -19.31 -4.73 9.18
N VAL A 138 -19.18 -5.19 10.43
CA VAL A 138 -19.00 -6.61 10.77
C VAL A 138 -20.31 -7.30 11.17
N ASN A 139 -21.39 -6.55 11.41
CA ASN A 139 -22.67 -7.07 11.83
C ASN A 139 -23.55 -7.46 10.62
N PHE A 140 -23.07 -8.41 9.81
CA PHE A 140 -23.87 -9.00 8.75
C PHE A 140 -24.01 -10.53 8.98
N PRO A 141 -25.11 -11.13 8.49
CA PRO A 141 -25.33 -12.57 8.60
C PRO A 141 -24.26 -13.32 7.78
N VAL A 142 -23.79 -14.41 8.35
CA VAL A 142 -22.86 -15.34 7.69
C VAL A 142 -23.69 -16.47 7.10
N ALA A 143 -23.96 -16.40 5.80
CA ALA A 143 -24.75 -17.43 5.09
C ALA A 143 -23.85 -18.54 4.51
N ASP A 144 -22.61 -18.22 4.17
CA ASP A 144 -21.68 -19.17 3.58
C ASP A 144 -20.23 -18.93 4.04
N ILE A 145 -19.32 -19.77 3.54
CA ILE A 145 -17.89 -19.68 3.83
C ILE A 145 -17.26 -18.36 3.35
N PHE A 146 -17.80 -17.77 2.27
CA PHE A 146 -17.27 -16.52 1.73
C PHE A 146 -17.70 -15.33 2.60
N ASP A 147 -18.86 -15.39 3.20
CA ASP A 147 -19.28 -14.39 4.20
C ASP A 147 -18.42 -14.50 5.46
N ALA A 148 -18.16 -15.73 5.94
CA ALA A 148 -17.25 -15.97 7.07
C ALA A 148 -15.83 -15.45 6.77
N ARG A 149 -15.31 -15.73 5.58
CA ARG A 149 -14.04 -15.20 5.10
C ARG A 149 -14.00 -13.67 5.10
N ASP A 150 -15.02 -13.05 4.54
CA ASP A 150 -15.10 -11.58 4.42
C ASP A 150 -15.12 -10.94 5.81
N LYS A 151 -15.87 -11.52 6.74
CA LYS A 151 -15.92 -11.07 8.14
C LYS A 151 -14.55 -11.21 8.81
N ALA A 152 -13.88 -12.33 8.63
CA ALA A 152 -12.56 -12.60 9.16
C ALA A 152 -11.50 -11.60 8.58
N ILE A 153 -11.55 -11.30 7.27
CA ILE A 153 -10.68 -10.31 6.63
C ILE A 153 -10.85 -8.94 7.29
N ILE A 154 -12.08 -8.47 7.44
CA ILE A 154 -12.37 -7.14 7.99
C ILE A 154 -11.95 -7.06 9.45
N SER A 155 -12.27 -8.07 10.25
CA SER A 155 -11.91 -8.14 11.67
C SER A 155 -10.41 -8.17 11.87
N LEU A 156 -9.65 -8.90 11.03
CA LEU A 156 -8.18 -8.89 11.07
C LEU A 156 -7.59 -7.53 10.69
N PHE A 157 -8.12 -6.85 9.68
CA PHE A 157 -7.64 -5.50 9.34
C PHE A 157 -7.81 -4.53 10.50
N PHE A 158 -8.99 -4.53 11.12
CA PHE A 158 -9.29 -3.63 12.24
C PHE A 158 -8.48 -4.00 13.49
N SER A 159 -8.30 -5.28 13.75
CA SER A 159 -7.51 -5.79 14.88
C SER A 159 -6.02 -5.51 14.75
N THR A 160 -5.45 -5.60 13.55
CA THR A 160 -3.99 -5.64 13.36
C THR A 160 -3.41 -4.37 12.72
N GLY A 161 -4.23 -3.62 12.01
CA GLY A 161 -3.77 -2.50 11.18
C GLY A 161 -2.78 -2.89 10.08
N CYS A 162 -2.76 -4.15 9.64
CA CYS A 162 -1.86 -4.63 8.60
C CYS A 162 -2.05 -3.92 7.25
N ARG A 163 -1.01 -3.94 6.40
CA ARG A 163 -1.18 -3.61 4.99
C ARG A 163 -1.90 -4.74 4.26
N ILE A 164 -2.66 -4.40 3.22
CA ILE A 164 -3.39 -5.39 2.44
C ILE A 164 -2.47 -6.49 1.87
N SER A 165 -1.28 -6.12 1.41
CA SER A 165 -0.28 -7.08 0.92
C SER A 165 0.23 -8.01 2.02
N GLU A 166 0.41 -7.51 3.23
CA GLU A 166 0.87 -8.30 4.38
C GLU A 166 -0.17 -9.34 4.78
N LEU A 167 -1.44 -8.97 4.83
CA LEU A 167 -2.52 -9.90 5.18
C LEU A 167 -2.81 -10.88 4.04
N GLN A 168 -2.71 -10.45 2.79
CA GLN A 168 -2.91 -11.30 1.62
C GLN A 168 -1.82 -12.38 1.50
N SER A 169 -0.57 -12.04 1.80
CA SER A 169 0.55 -12.98 1.71
C SER A 169 0.67 -13.93 2.89
N ALA A 170 -0.01 -13.64 4.00
CA ALA A 170 0.07 -14.46 5.21
C ALA A 170 -0.43 -15.89 4.98
N SER A 171 0.20 -16.84 5.65
CA SER A 171 -0.02 -18.27 5.56
C SER A 171 -0.65 -18.83 6.84
N MET A 172 -1.26 -19.99 6.76
CA MET A 172 -1.86 -20.67 7.95
C MET A 172 -0.80 -20.95 9.02
N THR A 173 0.43 -21.23 8.61
CA THR A 173 1.59 -21.42 9.49
C THR A 173 2.03 -20.15 10.23
N ASP A 174 1.64 -18.97 9.74
CA ASP A 174 1.92 -17.69 10.39
C ASP A 174 0.89 -17.32 11.48
N LEU A 175 -0.24 -18.03 11.52
CA LEU A 175 -1.36 -17.74 12.41
C LEU A 175 -1.31 -18.60 13.68
N ASP A 176 -1.17 -17.97 14.83
CA ASP A 176 -1.28 -18.60 16.14
C ASP A 176 -2.50 -18.05 16.88
N ILE A 177 -3.63 -18.73 16.70
CA ILE A 177 -4.91 -18.32 17.32
C ILE A 177 -4.85 -18.46 18.84
N LYS A 178 -4.16 -19.48 19.37
CA LYS A 178 -4.06 -19.71 20.82
C LYS A 178 -3.37 -18.56 21.55
N SER A 179 -2.35 -18.00 20.92
CA SER A 179 -1.61 -16.85 21.45
C SER A 179 -2.17 -15.51 20.95
N ALA A 180 -3.23 -15.53 20.13
CA ALA A 180 -3.81 -14.36 19.47
C ALA A 180 -2.77 -13.54 18.71
N ARG A 181 -2.02 -14.18 17.80
CA ARG A 181 -0.90 -13.58 17.04
C ARG A 181 -0.93 -13.98 15.58
N LEU A 182 -0.47 -13.06 14.75
CA LEU A 182 -0.20 -13.32 13.33
C LEU A 182 1.20 -12.75 13.00
N LYS A 183 2.02 -13.57 12.37
CA LYS A 183 3.29 -13.12 11.78
C LYS A 183 3.00 -12.53 10.41
N VAL A 184 3.51 -11.35 10.12
CA VAL A 184 3.33 -10.69 8.82
C VAL A 184 4.69 -10.24 8.27
N THR A 185 4.84 -10.34 6.96
CA THR A 185 6.05 -9.96 6.24
C THR A 185 5.80 -8.68 5.45
N GLY A 186 6.56 -7.64 5.74
CA GLY A 186 6.48 -6.33 5.09
C GLY A 186 7.50 -6.15 3.96
N LYS A 187 7.66 -4.89 3.52
CA LYS A 187 8.62 -4.53 2.47
C LYS A 187 10.06 -4.90 2.90
N GLY A 188 10.82 -5.51 1.98
CA GLY A 188 12.21 -5.92 2.24
C GLY A 188 12.32 -7.13 3.17
N SER A 189 11.31 -8.03 3.17
CA SER A 189 11.27 -9.25 4.00
C SER A 189 11.34 -8.97 5.51
N SER A 190 10.95 -7.76 5.93
CA SER A 190 10.86 -7.42 7.36
C SER A 190 9.67 -8.12 7.99
N GLU A 191 9.93 -9.00 8.94
CA GLU A 191 8.89 -9.72 9.67
C GLU A 191 8.53 -9.01 10.98
N ARG A 192 7.24 -9.02 11.31
CA ARG A 192 6.75 -8.60 12.62
C ARG A 192 5.56 -9.41 13.07
N ILE A 193 5.34 -9.45 14.38
CA ILE A 193 4.14 -10.05 14.98
C ILE A 193 3.12 -8.94 15.21
N VAL A 194 1.87 -9.21 14.82
CA VAL A 194 0.71 -8.39 15.14
C VAL A 194 -0.24 -9.17 16.05
N PHE A 195 -1.02 -8.46 16.85
CA PHE A 195 -1.92 -9.06 17.83
C PHE A 195 -3.35 -9.09 17.31
N LEU A 196 -4.10 -10.11 17.69
CA LEU A 196 -5.49 -10.29 17.33
C LEU A 196 -6.38 -10.00 18.55
N THR A 197 -7.56 -9.43 18.28
CA THR A 197 -8.63 -9.33 19.26
C THR A 197 -9.35 -10.66 19.38
N GLU A 198 -10.11 -10.87 20.46
CA GLU A 198 -10.95 -12.05 20.63
C GLU A 198 -11.98 -12.20 19.51
N GLU A 199 -12.57 -11.07 19.06
CA GLU A 199 -13.47 -11.04 17.91
C GLU A 199 -12.79 -11.54 16.63
N ALA A 200 -11.59 -11.04 16.34
CA ALA A 200 -10.84 -11.48 15.16
C ALA A 200 -10.48 -12.98 15.25
N CYS A 201 -10.07 -13.46 16.43
CA CYS A 201 -9.83 -14.88 16.65
C CYS A 201 -11.10 -15.71 16.42
N SER A 202 -12.25 -15.29 16.97
CA SER A 202 -13.53 -15.98 16.80
C SER A 202 -13.97 -16.03 15.34
N CYS A 203 -13.81 -14.93 14.59
CA CYS A 203 -14.09 -14.88 13.16
C CYS A 203 -13.17 -15.83 12.36
N MET A 204 -11.89 -15.89 12.72
CA MET A 204 -10.93 -16.82 12.10
C MET A 204 -11.25 -18.27 12.39
N ILE A 205 -11.56 -18.62 13.63
CA ILE A 205 -11.96 -19.98 14.02
C ILE A 205 -13.19 -20.41 13.22
N HIS A 206 -14.21 -19.55 13.12
CA HIS A 206 -15.41 -19.85 12.36
C HIS A 206 -15.11 -20.10 10.88
N TYR A 207 -14.31 -19.23 10.26
CA TYR A 207 -13.92 -19.41 8.85
C TYR A 207 -13.12 -20.69 8.62
N ILE A 208 -12.12 -20.98 9.47
CA ILE A 208 -11.30 -22.19 9.38
C ILE A 208 -12.16 -23.45 9.53
N LYS A 209 -13.09 -23.46 10.49
CA LYS A 209 -14.03 -24.58 10.69
C LYS A 209 -14.84 -24.86 9.42
N LEU A 210 -15.36 -23.83 8.75
CA LEU A 210 -16.09 -23.98 7.49
C LEU A 210 -15.19 -24.49 6.35
N LEU A 211 -13.91 -24.11 6.32
CA LEU A 211 -12.93 -24.65 5.35
C LEU A 211 -12.72 -26.16 5.56
N GLU A 212 -12.59 -26.60 6.82
CA GLU A 212 -12.43 -28.01 7.19
C GLU A 212 -13.67 -28.83 6.85
N GLU A 213 -14.86 -28.35 7.20
CA GLU A 213 -16.14 -28.98 6.89
C GLU A 213 -16.35 -29.19 5.39
N GLN A 214 -15.92 -28.22 4.55
CA GLN A 214 -16.01 -28.31 3.11
C GLN A 214 -14.80 -29.03 2.47
N LYS A 215 -13.84 -29.51 3.27
CA LYS A 215 -12.61 -30.18 2.82
C LYS A 215 -11.80 -29.39 1.78
N LEU A 216 -11.83 -28.08 1.89
CA LEU A 216 -11.09 -27.22 0.98
C LEU A 216 -9.59 -27.20 1.34
N LYS A 217 -8.75 -27.52 0.36
CA LYS A 217 -7.29 -27.42 0.51
C LYS A 217 -6.88 -25.96 0.43
N THR A 218 -6.15 -25.47 1.42
CA THR A 218 -5.74 -24.07 1.50
C THR A 218 -4.41 -23.78 0.81
N ASN A 219 -3.64 -24.83 0.45
CA ASN A 219 -2.25 -24.66 -0.03
C ASN A 219 -1.49 -23.62 0.82
N ASP A 220 -1.65 -23.72 2.15
CA ASP A 220 -1.10 -22.81 3.18
C ASP A 220 -1.65 -21.37 3.14
N ALA A 221 -2.57 -21.01 2.26
CA ALA A 221 -3.15 -19.68 2.24
C ALA A 221 -4.20 -19.50 3.35
N ILE A 222 -4.16 -18.39 4.09
CA ILE A 222 -5.21 -18.08 5.08
C ILE A 222 -6.54 -17.83 4.37
N PHE A 223 -6.56 -17.01 3.31
CA PHE A 223 -7.78 -16.62 2.63
C PHE A 223 -7.82 -17.13 1.20
N LEU A 224 -8.91 -17.81 0.85
CA LEU A 224 -9.15 -18.37 -0.47
C LEU A 224 -10.10 -17.51 -1.30
N ASN A 225 -9.89 -17.51 -2.61
CA ASN A 225 -10.85 -17.03 -3.59
C ASN A 225 -11.94 -18.11 -3.85
N ARG A 226 -12.84 -17.86 -4.79
CA ARG A 226 -13.89 -18.83 -5.14
C ARG A 226 -13.38 -20.07 -5.87
N SER A 227 -12.19 -19.99 -6.47
CA SER A 227 -11.54 -21.12 -7.16
C SER A 227 -10.71 -21.99 -6.21
N GLY A 228 -10.62 -21.65 -4.92
CA GLY A 228 -9.80 -22.38 -3.93
C GLY A 228 -8.35 -21.94 -3.86
N ASP A 229 -7.94 -20.93 -4.63
CA ASP A 229 -6.59 -20.39 -4.59
C ASP A 229 -6.47 -19.25 -3.58
N ARG A 230 -5.23 -18.87 -3.24
CA ARG A 230 -4.95 -17.68 -2.42
C ARG A 230 -5.62 -16.44 -3.05
N ILE A 231 -6.39 -15.72 -2.25
CA ILE A 231 -7.05 -14.51 -2.71
C ILE A 231 -6.03 -13.46 -3.18
N SER A 232 -6.31 -12.77 -4.28
CA SER A 232 -5.46 -11.69 -4.75
C SER A 232 -5.67 -10.39 -3.94
N ILE A 233 -4.68 -9.49 -3.95
CA ILE A 233 -4.81 -8.14 -3.34
C ILE A 233 -6.05 -7.42 -3.90
N ARG A 234 -6.29 -7.52 -5.22
CA ARG A 234 -7.46 -6.91 -5.87
C ARG A 234 -8.77 -7.53 -5.39
N GLY A 235 -8.79 -8.86 -5.20
CA GLY A 235 -9.96 -9.58 -4.67
C GLY A 235 -10.26 -9.16 -3.23
N MET A 236 -9.25 -9.12 -2.36
CA MET A 236 -9.40 -8.66 -0.97
C MET A 236 -9.86 -7.20 -0.90
N TYR A 237 -9.31 -6.33 -1.75
CA TYR A 237 -9.75 -4.94 -1.85
C TYR A 237 -11.24 -4.84 -2.27
N ALA A 238 -11.65 -5.62 -3.27
CA ALA A 238 -13.04 -5.64 -3.75
C ALA A 238 -14.03 -6.09 -2.66
N ILE A 239 -13.64 -7.06 -1.81
CA ILE A 239 -14.42 -7.50 -0.64
C ILE A 239 -14.66 -6.33 0.31
N ILE A 240 -13.60 -5.61 0.70
CA ILE A 240 -13.68 -4.50 1.65
C ILE A 240 -14.61 -3.41 1.10
N ILE A 241 -14.45 -3.05 -0.20
CA ILE A 241 -15.31 -2.04 -0.83
C ILE A 241 -16.78 -2.49 -0.88
N ARG A 242 -17.03 -3.76 -1.24
CA ARG A 242 -18.38 -4.32 -1.31
C ARG A 242 -19.05 -4.27 0.06
N ARG A 243 -18.40 -4.81 1.09
CA ARG A 243 -18.93 -4.82 2.46
C ARG A 243 -19.13 -3.41 3.01
N GLY A 244 -18.24 -2.48 2.67
CA GLY A 244 -18.44 -1.06 3.00
C GLY A 244 -19.66 -0.44 2.34
N ARG A 245 -19.95 -0.81 1.09
CA ARG A 245 -21.16 -0.37 0.40
C ARG A 245 -22.41 -0.95 1.07
N ASP A 246 -22.38 -2.25 1.35
CA ASP A 246 -23.50 -2.96 1.99
C ASP A 246 -23.83 -2.38 3.38
N ALA A 247 -22.79 -1.91 4.11
CA ALA A 247 -22.94 -1.22 5.40
C ALA A 247 -23.21 0.31 5.29
N GLY A 248 -23.46 0.86 4.10
CA GLY A 248 -23.66 2.29 3.87
C GLY A 248 -22.39 3.16 3.98
N LEU A 249 -21.19 2.58 4.00
CA LEU A 249 -19.90 3.24 4.21
C LEU A 249 -19.07 3.39 2.92
N SER A 250 -19.68 3.23 1.75
CA SER A 250 -18.98 3.13 0.46
C SER A 250 -18.02 4.28 0.13
N HIS A 251 -18.29 5.49 0.64
CA HIS A 251 -17.47 6.67 0.41
C HIS A 251 -16.28 6.81 1.37
N LYS A 252 -16.20 5.95 2.38
CA LYS A 252 -15.16 6.02 3.43
C LYS A 252 -14.24 4.80 3.49
N LEU A 253 -14.74 3.61 3.13
CA LEU A 253 -14.05 2.36 3.42
C LEU A 253 -13.03 1.99 2.36
N THR A 254 -11.79 1.79 2.81
CA THR A 254 -10.66 1.23 2.06
C THR A 254 -9.76 0.46 3.03
N PRO A 255 -8.85 -0.41 2.57
CA PRO A 255 -7.83 -1.02 3.45
C PRO A 255 -7.00 0.02 4.20
N HIS A 256 -6.68 1.14 3.55
CA HIS A 256 -5.97 2.25 4.21
C HIS A 256 -6.81 2.93 5.28
N THR A 257 -8.12 3.06 5.06
CA THR A 257 -9.03 3.62 6.07
C THR A 257 -9.10 2.73 7.29
N LEU A 258 -9.23 1.40 7.13
CA LEU A 258 -9.22 0.44 8.25
C LEU A 258 -7.91 0.53 9.05
N ARG A 259 -6.78 0.56 8.38
CA ARG A 259 -5.47 0.71 9.03
C ARG A 259 -5.33 2.06 9.73
N HIS A 260 -5.83 3.14 9.13
CA HIS A 260 -5.83 4.46 9.77
C HIS A 260 -6.74 4.51 10.99
N SER A 261 -7.90 3.86 10.92
CA SER A 261 -8.83 3.73 12.05
C SER A 261 -8.19 2.98 13.22
N PHE A 262 -7.50 1.87 12.95
CA PHE A 262 -6.72 1.16 13.96
C PHE A 262 -5.72 2.10 14.65
N ALA A 263 -4.91 2.84 13.89
CA ALA A 263 -3.93 3.75 14.46
C ALA A 263 -4.57 4.86 15.29
N THR A 264 -5.62 5.48 14.75
CA THR A 264 -6.34 6.59 15.39
C THR A 264 -6.99 6.12 16.68
N GLU A 265 -7.61 4.95 16.68
CA GLU A 265 -8.29 4.41 17.87
C GLU A 265 -7.31 4.11 19.00
N LEU A 266 -6.14 3.52 18.68
CA LEU A 266 -5.09 3.31 19.68
C LEU A 266 -4.58 4.64 20.26
N LEU A 267 -4.33 5.64 19.44
CA LEU A 267 -3.85 6.96 19.88
C LEU A 267 -4.91 7.68 20.72
N ASN A 268 -6.19 7.64 20.33
CA ASN A 268 -7.28 8.24 21.07
C ASN A 268 -7.44 7.63 22.48
N ARG A 269 -7.05 6.36 22.64
CA ARG A 269 -7.06 5.63 23.92
C ARG A 269 -5.74 5.72 24.69
N GLY A 270 -4.84 6.62 24.27
CA GLY A 270 -3.62 6.94 24.99
C GLY A 270 -2.40 6.09 24.65
N ALA A 271 -2.43 5.30 23.59
CA ALA A 271 -1.22 4.61 23.13
C ALA A 271 -0.14 5.61 22.71
N ASP A 272 1.11 5.33 23.07
CA ASP A 272 2.25 6.10 22.61
C ASP A 272 2.43 5.99 21.09
N ILE A 273 2.68 7.12 20.43
CA ILE A 273 2.80 7.20 18.97
C ILE A 273 3.90 6.29 18.42
N ARG A 274 5.01 6.13 19.16
CA ARG A 274 6.11 5.24 18.76
C ARG A 274 5.68 3.77 18.78
N ALA A 275 4.93 3.38 19.83
CA ALA A 275 4.38 2.03 19.92
C ALA A 275 3.41 1.73 18.76
N VAL A 276 2.56 2.69 18.40
CA VAL A 276 1.66 2.55 17.24
C VAL A 276 2.45 2.45 15.93
N GLN A 277 3.49 3.25 15.74
CA GLN A 277 4.38 3.17 14.58
C GLN A 277 5.10 1.82 14.49
N GLU A 278 5.57 1.26 15.62
CA GLU A 278 6.17 -0.06 15.69
C GLU A 278 5.16 -1.16 15.31
N MET A 279 3.94 -1.13 15.86
CA MET A 279 2.86 -2.08 15.50
C MET A 279 2.53 -2.03 14.01
N LEU A 280 2.53 -0.83 13.43
CA LEU A 280 2.24 -0.63 12.01
C LEU A 280 3.42 -0.97 11.09
N GLY A 281 4.64 -1.12 11.59
CA GLY A 281 5.83 -1.39 10.78
C GLY A 281 6.20 -0.21 9.87
N HIS A 282 6.31 1.00 10.44
CA HIS A 282 6.82 2.18 9.73
C HIS A 282 8.34 2.16 9.71
N SER A 283 8.93 2.04 8.51
CA SER A 283 10.38 1.91 8.27
C SER A 283 11.20 3.21 8.40
N SER A 284 10.62 4.33 8.84
CA SER A 284 11.24 5.66 8.75
C SER A 284 12.03 6.12 9.98
N LEU A 285 12.32 5.26 10.93
CA LEU A 285 13.31 5.55 11.95
C LEU A 285 14.41 4.50 11.86
N SER A 286 15.58 4.95 11.42
CA SER A 286 16.81 4.19 11.35
C SER A 286 17.06 3.46 12.66
N THR A 287 16.85 2.19 12.66
CA THR A 287 17.60 1.17 13.40
C THR A 287 16.90 -0.16 13.21
N THR A 288 17.61 -1.15 12.81
CA THR A 288 17.28 -2.57 12.97
C THR A 288 17.17 -2.84 14.47
N GLN A 289 16.05 -2.42 15.08
CA GLN A 289 15.77 -2.85 16.45
C GLN A 289 15.39 -4.31 16.37
N ILE A 290 16.31 -5.13 16.83
CA ILE A 290 16.10 -6.56 17.09
C ILE A 290 14.84 -6.63 17.96
N TYR A 291 13.77 -7.25 17.45
CA TYR A 291 12.52 -7.50 18.18
C TYR A 291 12.81 -8.45 19.33
N THR A 292 13.23 -7.90 20.47
CA THR A 292 13.49 -8.65 21.69
C THR A 292 12.18 -9.11 22.33
N HIS A 293 12.22 -10.14 23.15
CA HIS A 293 11.05 -10.62 23.92
C HIS A 293 10.41 -9.50 24.75
N THR A 294 11.22 -8.61 25.32
CA THR A 294 10.80 -7.44 26.11
C THR A 294 9.98 -6.45 25.31
N THR A 295 10.38 -6.17 24.05
CA THR A 295 9.64 -5.27 23.16
C THR A 295 8.26 -5.84 22.80
N LYS A 296 8.18 -7.15 22.50
CA LYS A 296 6.90 -7.82 22.17
C LYS A 296 5.92 -7.79 23.34
N SER A 297 6.39 -8.03 24.56
CA SER A 297 5.55 -8.00 25.78
C SER A 297 5.02 -6.59 26.05
N ARG A 298 5.86 -5.56 25.89
CA ARG A 298 5.46 -4.15 26.01
C ARG A 298 4.39 -3.79 24.99
N LEU A 299 4.59 -4.13 23.72
CA LEU A 299 3.63 -3.83 22.65
C LEU A 299 2.30 -4.56 22.87
N LYS A 300 2.32 -5.83 23.33
CA LYS A 300 1.11 -6.57 23.68
C LYS A 300 0.35 -5.92 24.83
N LYS A 301 1.04 -5.43 25.86
CA LYS A 301 0.43 -4.72 26.98
C LYS A 301 -0.28 -3.46 26.50
N ILE A 302 0.41 -2.59 25.73
CA ILE A 302 -0.18 -1.37 25.18
C ILE A 302 -1.37 -1.71 24.28
N TYR A 303 -1.26 -2.75 23.42
CA TYR A 303 -2.35 -3.19 22.58
C TYR A 303 -3.58 -3.59 23.41
N ASN A 304 -3.41 -4.41 24.44
CA ASN A 304 -4.52 -4.86 25.29
C ASN A 304 -5.16 -3.69 26.08
N GLU A 305 -4.38 -2.70 26.46
CA GLU A 305 -4.89 -1.53 27.20
C GLU A 305 -5.62 -0.54 26.28
N CYS A 306 -5.17 -0.39 25.03
CA CYS A 306 -5.64 0.69 24.14
C CYS A 306 -6.52 0.22 23.00
N HIS A 307 -6.51 -1.07 22.58
CA HIS A 307 -7.36 -1.49 21.49
C HIS A 307 -8.82 -1.68 21.96
N PRO A 308 -9.84 -1.12 21.24
CA PRO A 308 -11.24 -1.12 21.70
C PRO A 308 -11.83 -2.50 21.95
N HIS A 309 -11.41 -3.50 21.16
CA HIS A 309 -11.89 -4.89 21.25
C HIS A 309 -10.88 -5.85 21.91
N ALA A 310 -9.77 -5.35 22.47
CA ALA A 310 -8.81 -6.16 23.22
C ALA A 310 -9.03 -6.11 24.73
N GLN A 311 -9.89 -5.21 25.21
CA GLN A 311 -10.27 -5.19 26.63
C GLN A 311 -11.30 -6.28 26.90
N GLU A 312 -10.99 -7.21 27.79
CA GLU A 312 -11.98 -8.11 28.37
C GLU A 312 -13.17 -7.26 28.86
N LYS A 313 -14.37 -7.61 28.41
CA LYS A 313 -15.58 -7.10 29.06
C LYS A 313 -15.52 -7.56 30.50
N LYS A 314 -15.13 -6.67 31.42
CA LYS A 314 -15.34 -6.89 32.85
C LYS A 314 -16.86 -6.99 33.03
N HIS A 315 -17.35 -8.21 33.13
CA HIS A 315 -18.68 -8.51 33.64
C HIS A 315 -18.66 -8.42 35.16
#